data_f6d479e57b64178d0cf800b94c09181b
#
_entry.id   f6d479e57b64178d0cf800b94c09181b
#
_cell.length_a   1.000
_cell.length_b   1.000
_cell.length_c   1.000
_cell.angle_alpha   90.00
_cell.angle_beta   90.00
_cell.angle_gamma   90.00
#
_symmetry.space_group_name_H-M   'P 1'
#
loop_
_entity.id
_entity.type
_entity.pdbx_description
1 polymer ?
#
loop_
_entity_poly.entity_id
_entity_poly.type
_entity_poly.pdbx_seq_one_letter_code
_entity_poly.pdbx_strand_id
1 'polypeptide(L)'
;MTYLPVALTIAGTDPSGGAGIMADLKSFQARDVYGMAVVTSLVAQNTRGVQLIEHVSNQMLKAQLESVFSDIKPQAVKTGMLATTEIMEIIQPYLKKLDCPYVLDPVMVATSGDTLIDASARSYLKTNLLPLATIITPNLSLIHI
;
A
#
# COMPACT_ATOMS: atom_id res chain seq x y z
N MET A 1 -7.79 22.60 20.35
CA MET A 1 -6.92 22.00 19.31
C MET A 1 -7.71 20.87 18.65
N THR A 2 -7.99 20.98 17.38
CA THR A 2 -8.62 19.87 16.64
C THR A 2 -7.52 18.85 16.34
N TYR A 3 -7.57 17.70 16.98
CA TYR A 3 -6.62 16.62 16.74
C TYR A 3 -7.02 15.91 15.44
N LEU A 4 -6.22 16.01 14.40
CA LEU A 4 -6.47 15.29 13.16
C LEU A 4 -6.13 13.81 13.38
N PRO A 5 -7.00 12.87 13.01
CA PRO A 5 -6.63 11.46 12.98
C PRO A 5 -5.50 11.23 11.97
N VAL A 6 -4.68 10.22 12.21
CA VAL A 6 -3.48 9.92 11.42
C VAL A 6 -3.63 8.58 10.72
N ALA A 7 -3.44 8.55 9.41
CA ALA A 7 -3.45 7.34 8.61
C ALA A 7 -2.17 7.18 7.78
N LEU A 8 -1.73 5.94 7.62
CA LEU A 8 -0.58 5.56 6.81
C LEU A 8 -1.04 4.73 5.61
N THR A 9 -0.60 5.11 4.41
CA THR A 9 -0.66 4.23 3.24
C THR A 9 0.72 3.68 2.90
N ILE A 10 0.80 2.41 2.53
CA ILE A 10 2.01 1.72 2.06
C ILE A 10 1.69 1.18 0.67
N ALA A 11 2.18 1.83 -0.38
CA ALA A 11 1.83 1.49 -1.75
C ALA A 11 2.82 2.07 -2.78
N GLY A 12 2.60 1.77 -4.04
CA GLY A 12 3.28 2.41 -5.15
C GLY A 12 2.75 3.81 -5.45
N THR A 13 3.49 4.53 -6.29
CA THR A 13 3.10 5.85 -6.80
C THR A 13 2.18 5.76 -8.01
N ASP A 14 1.43 6.82 -8.27
CA ASP A 14 0.74 7.07 -9.54
C ASP A 14 0.89 8.55 -9.90
N PRO A 15 1.79 8.90 -10.85
CA PRO A 15 2.00 10.31 -11.22
C PRO A 15 0.76 10.97 -11.82
N SER A 16 -0.21 10.21 -12.33
CA SER A 16 -1.49 10.76 -12.78
C SER A 16 -2.43 11.12 -11.63
N GLY A 17 -2.15 10.63 -10.43
CA GLY A 17 -2.86 10.98 -9.20
C GLY A 17 -4.20 10.26 -9.00
N GLY A 18 -4.50 9.24 -9.81
CA GLY A 18 -5.76 8.49 -9.76
C GLY A 18 -5.73 7.23 -8.90
N ALA A 19 -4.54 6.77 -8.53
CA ALA A 19 -4.32 5.55 -7.75
C ALA A 19 -3.13 5.72 -6.78
N GLY A 20 -2.76 4.62 -6.11
CA GLY A 20 -1.60 4.54 -5.24
C GLY A 20 -1.60 5.58 -4.12
N ILE A 21 -0.41 5.88 -3.61
CA ILE A 21 -0.27 6.83 -2.50
C ILE A 21 -0.83 8.22 -2.80
N MET A 22 -0.81 8.65 -4.08
CA MET A 22 -1.32 9.96 -4.47
C MET A 22 -2.84 10.06 -4.28
N ALA A 23 -3.59 9.03 -4.68
CA ALA A 23 -5.03 8.97 -4.47
C ALA A 23 -5.37 8.81 -2.98
N ASP A 24 -4.62 7.98 -2.26
CA ASP A 24 -4.81 7.75 -0.84
C ASP A 24 -4.63 9.03 -0.03
N LEU A 25 -3.53 9.77 -0.26
CA LEU A 25 -3.25 11.03 0.45
C LEU A 25 -4.30 12.10 0.16
N LYS A 26 -4.79 12.21 -1.09
CA LYS A 26 -5.91 13.10 -1.43
C LYS A 26 -7.19 12.71 -0.68
N SER A 27 -7.47 11.42 -0.60
CA SER A 27 -8.65 10.91 0.10
C SER A 27 -8.56 11.16 1.60
N PHE A 28 -7.40 10.97 2.21
CA PHE A 28 -7.16 11.30 3.61
C PHE A 28 -7.36 12.79 3.86
N GLN A 29 -6.74 13.63 3.06
CA GLN A 29 -6.89 15.11 3.18
C GLN A 29 -8.35 15.57 3.04
N ALA A 30 -9.09 14.98 2.09
CA ALA A 30 -10.50 15.30 1.89
C ALA A 30 -11.42 14.85 3.05
N ARG A 31 -10.90 14.10 3.98
CA ARG A 31 -11.58 13.60 5.19
C ARG A 31 -10.99 14.14 6.48
N ASP A 32 -10.22 15.22 6.42
CA ASP A 32 -9.55 15.82 7.56
C ASP A 32 -8.67 14.85 8.33
N VAL A 33 -7.97 13.95 7.60
CA VAL A 33 -7.03 12.96 8.13
C VAL A 33 -5.61 13.38 7.74
N TYR A 34 -4.69 13.39 8.71
CA TYR A 34 -3.27 13.56 8.44
C TYR A 34 -2.73 12.30 7.77
N GLY A 35 -2.44 12.41 6.47
CA GLY A 35 -1.97 11.30 5.65
C GLY A 35 -0.45 11.18 5.62
N MET A 36 0.05 9.99 5.92
CA MET A 36 1.45 9.59 5.73
C MET A 36 1.55 8.54 4.64
N ALA A 37 2.71 8.44 3.98
CA ALA A 37 2.92 7.45 2.93
C ALA A 37 4.31 6.83 3.00
N VAL A 38 4.38 5.50 2.84
CA VAL A 38 5.57 4.72 2.55
C VAL A 38 5.49 4.24 1.11
N VAL A 39 6.51 4.55 0.33
CA VAL A 39 6.58 4.22 -1.10
C VAL A 39 7.23 2.86 -1.28
N THR A 40 6.51 1.93 -1.93
CA THR A 40 7.04 0.59 -2.27
C THR A 40 7.66 0.55 -3.66
N SER A 41 7.11 1.32 -4.59
CA SER A 41 7.54 1.36 -5.98
C SER A 41 7.27 2.73 -6.60
N LEU A 42 8.20 3.18 -7.40
CA LEU A 42 8.00 4.31 -8.30
C LEU A 42 7.39 3.77 -9.61
N VAL A 43 6.26 4.28 -9.99
CA VAL A 43 5.54 3.81 -11.18
C VAL A 43 5.36 4.97 -12.15
N ALA A 44 5.85 4.80 -13.36
CA ALA A 44 5.55 5.68 -14.48
C ALA A 44 4.29 5.14 -15.18
N GLN A 45 3.16 5.77 -14.92
CA GLN A 45 1.87 5.38 -15.52
C GLN A 45 1.00 6.59 -15.85
N ASN A 46 0.03 6.36 -16.70
CA ASN A 46 -1.02 7.31 -17.03
C ASN A 46 -2.33 6.53 -17.29
N THR A 47 -3.37 7.21 -17.78
CA THR A 47 -4.68 6.59 -18.08
C THR A 47 -4.65 5.53 -19.18
N ARG A 48 -3.52 5.41 -19.91
CA ARG A 48 -3.36 4.44 -21.02
C ARG A 48 -2.64 3.17 -20.59
N GLY A 49 -1.93 3.19 -19.44
CA GLY A 49 -1.21 2.02 -18.95
C GLY A 49 0.04 2.35 -18.15
N VAL A 50 0.72 1.30 -17.76
CA VAL A 50 1.99 1.33 -17.02
C VAL A 50 3.15 1.26 -17.98
N GLN A 51 4.06 2.25 -17.95
CA GLN A 51 5.23 2.32 -18.80
C GLN A 51 6.48 1.76 -18.14
N LEU A 52 6.64 1.99 -16.82
CA LEU A 52 7.82 1.55 -16.08
C LEU A 52 7.47 1.41 -14.59
N ILE A 53 8.03 0.39 -13.96
CA ILE A 53 7.97 0.19 -12.50
C ILE A 53 9.40 0.04 -11.99
N GLU A 54 9.75 0.81 -10.99
CA GLU A 54 11.00 0.68 -10.25
C GLU A 54 10.69 0.49 -8.76
N HIS A 55 11.05 -0.65 -8.21
CA HIS A 55 10.86 -0.90 -6.79
C HIS A 55 11.93 -0.15 -5.98
N VAL A 56 11.51 0.45 -4.87
CA VAL A 56 12.50 1.03 -3.95
C VAL A 56 13.38 -0.08 -3.39
N SER A 57 14.65 0.24 -3.09
CA SER A 57 15.54 -0.76 -2.48
C SER A 57 14.99 -1.23 -1.12
N ASN A 58 15.28 -2.48 -0.77
CA ASN A 58 14.90 -3.04 0.54
C ASN A 58 15.40 -2.18 1.71
N GLN A 59 16.58 -1.59 1.56
CA GLN A 59 17.14 -0.65 2.54
C GLN A 59 16.28 0.61 2.67
N MET A 60 15.87 1.21 1.53
CA MET A 60 15.02 2.40 1.53
C MET A 60 13.63 2.10 2.10
N LEU A 61 13.04 0.96 1.76
CA LEU A 61 11.74 0.56 2.30
C LEU A 61 11.79 0.41 3.83
N LYS A 62 12.80 -0.27 4.35
CA LYS A 62 13.01 -0.40 5.80
C LYS A 62 13.19 0.96 6.48
N ALA A 63 14.01 1.84 5.89
CA ALA A 63 14.26 3.18 6.44
C ALA A 63 12.99 4.03 6.48
N GLN A 64 12.15 3.99 5.43
CA GLN A 64 10.85 4.69 5.43
C GLN A 64 9.92 4.18 6.54
N LEU A 65 9.79 2.85 6.66
CA LEU A 65 8.95 2.24 7.70
C LEU A 65 9.43 2.63 9.10
N GLU A 66 10.72 2.51 9.34
CA GLU A 66 11.31 2.89 10.62
C GLU A 66 11.11 4.37 10.95
N SER A 67 11.33 5.26 9.98
CA SER A 67 11.12 6.70 10.14
C SER A 67 9.69 7.04 10.55
N VAL A 68 8.69 6.39 9.92
CA VAL A 68 7.29 6.65 10.24
C VAL A 68 6.91 6.05 11.59
N PHE A 69 7.17 4.75 11.79
CA PHE A 69 6.70 4.03 12.98
C PHE A 69 7.44 4.43 14.27
N SER A 70 8.65 5.02 14.18
CA SER A 70 9.38 5.51 15.36
C SER A 70 8.93 6.90 15.83
N ASP A 71 8.21 7.66 14.99
CA ASP A 71 7.82 9.04 15.30
C ASP A 71 6.30 9.18 15.45
N ILE A 72 5.56 9.06 14.36
CA ILE A 72 4.12 9.29 14.36
C ILE A 72 3.37 7.95 14.23
N LYS A 73 2.75 7.51 15.32
CA LYS A 73 1.98 6.27 15.33
C LYS A 73 0.69 6.42 14.53
N PRO A 74 0.49 5.61 13.46
CA PRO A 74 -0.75 5.67 12.70
C PRO A 74 -1.92 5.08 13.50
N GLN A 75 -3.11 5.65 13.31
CA GLN A 75 -4.38 5.18 13.87
C GLN A 75 -5.17 4.29 12.88
N ALA A 76 -4.71 4.24 11.65
CA ALA A 76 -5.14 3.28 10.62
C ALA A 76 -4.01 3.11 9.60
N VAL A 77 -3.89 1.90 9.06
CA VAL A 77 -2.92 1.57 8.02
C VAL A 77 -3.62 0.96 6.82
N LYS A 78 -3.25 1.39 5.61
CA LYS A 78 -3.70 0.78 4.36
C LYS A 78 -2.48 0.30 3.59
N THR A 79 -2.55 -0.89 2.99
CA THR A 79 -1.62 -1.30 1.95
C THR A 79 -2.32 -1.36 0.61
N GLY A 80 -1.65 -0.88 -0.44
CA GLY A 80 -2.08 -1.01 -1.82
C GLY A 80 -1.18 -1.97 -2.58
N MET A 81 -0.58 -1.52 -3.71
CA MET A 81 0.31 -2.35 -4.53
C MET A 81 1.57 -2.75 -3.77
N LEU A 82 1.72 -4.06 -3.54
CA LEU A 82 2.89 -4.72 -2.97
C LEU A 82 3.39 -5.75 -4.00
N ALA A 83 4.29 -5.34 -4.87
CA ALA A 83 4.58 -6.06 -6.10
C ALA A 83 5.34 -7.37 -5.92
N THR A 84 6.18 -7.48 -4.88
CA THR A 84 7.06 -8.64 -4.68
C THR A 84 6.93 -9.24 -3.28
N THR A 85 7.31 -10.51 -3.16
CA THR A 85 7.35 -11.21 -1.87
C THR A 85 8.28 -10.50 -0.89
N GLU A 86 9.46 -10.04 -1.35
CA GLU A 86 10.43 -9.36 -0.50
C GLU A 86 9.87 -8.07 0.12
N ILE A 87 9.12 -7.28 -0.66
CA ILE A 87 8.43 -6.08 -0.15
C ILE A 87 7.47 -6.48 0.98
N MET A 88 6.68 -7.54 0.77
CA MET A 88 5.71 -8.01 1.77
C MET A 88 6.39 -8.56 3.02
N GLU A 89 7.49 -9.29 2.88
CA GLU A 89 8.28 -9.81 4.01
C GLU A 89 8.86 -8.70 4.88
N ILE A 90 9.26 -7.58 4.27
CA ILE A 90 9.76 -6.41 5.01
C ILE A 90 8.63 -5.71 5.76
N ILE A 91 7.45 -5.62 5.19
CA ILE A 91 6.31 -4.90 5.76
C ILE A 91 5.59 -5.73 6.83
N GLN A 92 5.50 -7.05 6.65
CA GLN A 92 4.72 -7.94 7.52
C GLN A 92 5.02 -7.78 9.02
N PRO A 93 6.27 -7.67 9.49
CA PRO A 93 6.55 -7.48 10.93
C PRO A 93 5.93 -6.21 11.52
N TYR A 94 5.81 -5.15 10.73
CA TYR A 94 5.14 -3.92 11.15
C TYR A 94 3.63 -4.12 11.25
N LEU A 95 3.03 -4.80 10.24
CA LEU A 95 1.60 -5.10 10.23
C LEU A 95 1.18 -6.01 11.39
N LYS A 96 2.00 -7.00 11.76
CA LYS A 96 1.74 -7.89 12.91
C LYS A 96 1.74 -7.18 14.26
N LYS A 97 2.41 -6.03 14.35
CA LYS A 97 2.52 -5.25 15.59
C LYS A 97 1.50 -4.11 15.67
N LEU A 98 0.63 -3.97 14.67
CA LEU A 98 -0.39 -2.92 14.67
C LEU A 98 -1.39 -3.16 15.80
N ASP A 99 -1.74 -2.09 16.47
CA ASP A 99 -2.85 -1.99 17.42
C ASP A 99 -4.00 -1.12 16.88
N CYS A 100 -4.01 -0.89 15.58
CA CYS A 100 -5.01 -0.11 14.86
C CYS A 100 -5.56 -0.89 13.65
N PRO A 101 -6.70 -0.48 13.07
CA PRO A 101 -7.25 -1.12 11.87
C PRO A 101 -6.27 -1.16 10.70
N TYR A 102 -6.23 -2.30 10.03
CA TYR A 102 -5.47 -2.52 8.81
C TYR A 102 -6.40 -2.81 7.64
N VAL A 103 -6.30 -2.02 6.59
CA VAL A 103 -7.04 -2.18 5.34
C VAL A 103 -6.10 -2.73 4.27
N LEU A 104 -6.41 -3.91 3.76
CA LEU A 104 -5.69 -4.52 2.65
C LEU A 104 -6.46 -4.28 1.34
N ASP A 105 -5.89 -3.50 0.45
CA ASP A 105 -6.32 -3.38 -0.94
C ASP A 105 -5.43 -4.30 -1.79
N PRO A 106 -5.91 -5.49 -2.18
CA PRO A 106 -5.11 -6.50 -2.85
C PRO A 106 -4.95 -6.19 -4.33
N VAL A 107 -4.25 -5.10 -4.66
CA VAL A 107 -4.00 -4.67 -6.03
C VAL A 107 -3.13 -5.70 -6.75
N MET A 108 -3.68 -6.38 -7.75
CA MET A 108 -2.97 -7.42 -8.53
C MET A 108 -2.82 -7.03 -9.99
N VAL A 109 -3.74 -6.23 -10.51
CA VAL A 109 -3.81 -5.81 -11.90
C VAL A 109 -4.12 -4.33 -11.96
N ALA A 110 -3.42 -3.61 -12.82
CA ALA A 110 -3.74 -2.21 -13.12
C ALA A 110 -5.07 -2.10 -13.89
N THR A 111 -5.69 -0.92 -13.86
CA THR A 111 -6.91 -0.66 -14.65
C THR A 111 -6.70 -0.90 -16.15
N SER A 112 -5.47 -0.73 -16.64
CA SER A 112 -5.06 -1.04 -18.01
C SER A 112 -4.99 -2.54 -18.32
N GLY A 113 -5.06 -3.43 -17.33
CA GLY A 113 -4.90 -4.88 -17.47
C GLY A 113 -3.47 -5.39 -17.21
N ASP A 114 -2.52 -4.50 -16.95
CA ASP A 114 -1.13 -4.89 -16.65
C ASP A 114 -1.04 -5.62 -15.31
N THR A 115 -0.35 -6.77 -15.29
CA THR A 115 -0.10 -7.53 -14.07
C THR A 115 0.93 -6.82 -13.20
N LEU A 116 0.58 -6.52 -11.96
CA LEU A 116 1.40 -5.77 -11.00
C LEU A 116 2.04 -6.65 -9.92
N ILE A 117 1.73 -7.94 -9.90
CA ILE A 117 2.16 -8.89 -8.87
C ILE A 117 2.36 -10.27 -9.51
N ASP A 118 3.46 -10.92 -9.21
CA ASP A 118 3.71 -12.28 -9.68
C ASP A 118 2.95 -13.36 -8.89
N ALA A 119 3.02 -14.63 -9.34
CA ALA A 119 2.28 -15.73 -8.71
C ALA A 119 2.77 -16.04 -7.29
N SER A 120 4.07 -15.92 -7.02
CA SER A 120 4.66 -16.17 -5.68
C SER A 120 4.23 -15.09 -4.69
N ALA A 121 4.29 -13.84 -5.10
CA ALA A 121 3.84 -12.70 -4.30
C ALA A 121 2.33 -12.76 -4.03
N ARG A 122 1.52 -13.21 -5.00
CA ARG A 122 0.08 -13.43 -4.81
C ARG A 122 -0.20 -14.50 -3.74
N SER A 123 0.54 -15.60 -3.79
CA SER A 123 0.43 -16.67 -2.78
C SER A 123 0.83 -16.16 -1.39
N TYR A 124 1.92 -15.42 -1.31
CA TYR A 124 2.40 -14.84 -0.05
C TYR A 124 1.38 -13.85 0.54
N LEU A 125 0.80 -12.98 -0.28
CA LEU A 125 -0.24 -12.06 0.13
C LEU A 125 -1.42 -12.79 0.77
N LYS A 126 -1.90 -13.85 0.12
CA LYS A 126 -3.04 -14.64 0.62
C LYS A 126 -2.76 -15.31 1.96
N THR A 127 -1.56 -15.90 2.11
CA THR A 127 -1.22 -16.69 3.30
C THR A 127 -0.75 -15.84 4.47
N ASN A 128 -0.10 -14.70 4.20
CA ASN A 128 0.65 -13.97 5.21
C ASN A 128 0.11 -12.57 5.54
N LEU A 129 -0.50 -11.88 4.59
CA LEU A 129 -1.02 -10.52 4.82
C LEU A 129 -2.54 -10.50 4.98
N LEU A 130 -3.26 -11.26 4.17
CA LEU A 130 -4.72 -11.31 4.22
C LEU A 130 -5.27 -11.63 5.62
N PRO A 131 -4.70 -12.61 6.38
CA PRO A 131 -5.17 -12.91 7.73
C PRO A 131 -4.94 -11.80 8.75
N LEU A 132 -4.08 -10.82 8.46
CA LEU A 132 -3.80 -9.69 9.33
C LEU A 132 -4.79 -8.53 9.12
N ALA A 133 -5.51 -8.52 8.00
CA ALA A 133 -6.36 -7.41 7.62
C ALA A 133 -7.64 -7.34 8.46
N THR A 134 -7.99 -6.13 8.91
CA THR A 134 -9.29 -5.83 9.51
C THR A 134 -10.36 -5.72 8.42
N ILE A 135 -10.00 -5.12 7.27
CA ILE A 135 -10.87 -4.91 6.11
C ILE A 135 -10.08 -5.23 4.85
N ILE A 136 -10.76 -5.85 3.89
CA ILE A 136 -10.22 -6.13 2.56
C ILE A 136 -11.11 -5.44 1.53
N THR A 137 -10.49 -4.76 0.57
CA THR A 137 -11.20 -4.01 -0.50
C THR A 137 -10.87 -4.56 -1.88
N PRO A 138 -11.26 -5.81 -2.21
CA PRO A 138 -10.97 -6.40 -3.50
C PRO A 138 -11.78 -5.72 -4.60
N ASN A 139 -11.15 -5.46 -5.76
CA ASN A 139 -11.86 -5.08 -6.96
C ASN A 139 -12.75 -6.24 -7.46
N LEU A 140 -13.80 -5.93 -8.23
CA LEU A 140 -14.73 -6.94 -8.76
C LEU A 140 -14.02 -8.06 -9.54
N SER A 141 -12.97 -7.73 -10.27
CA SER A 141 -12.12 -8.69 -10.99
C SER A 141 -11.33 -9.64 -10.07
N LEU A 142 -11.24 -9.36 -8.78
CA LEU A 142 -10.50 -10.14 -7.77
C LEU A 142 -11.40 -11.01 -6.90
N ILE A 143 -12.73 -10.92 -7.03
CA ILE A 143 -13.68 -11.67 -6.19
C ILE A 143 -13.52 -13.19 -6.35
N HIS A 144 -13.04 -13.65 -7.50
CA HIS A 144 -12.87 -15.09 -7.81
C HIS A 144 -11.50 -15.66 -7.40
N ILE A 145 -10.71 -14.91 -6.67
CA ILE A 145 -9.36 -15.35 -6.26
C ILE A 145 -9.41 -16.11 -4.90
#